data_1bab2aba491abd91cff032011ad72f03
#
_entry.id   1bab2aba491abd91cff032011ad72f03
#
_cell.length_a   1.000
_cell.length_b   1.000
_cell.length_c   1.000
_cell.angle_alpha   90.00
_cell.angle_beta   90.00
_cell.angle_gamma   90.00
#
_symmetry.space_group_name_H-M   'P 1'
#
loop_
_entity.id
_entity.type
_entity.pdbx_description
1 polymer ?
#
loop_
_entity_poly.entity_id
_entity_poly.type
_entity_poly.pdbx_seq_one_letter_code
_entity_poly.pdbx_strand_id
1 'polypeptide(L)'
;MYYYTAIERFDSDNGERWTGYTRWLGRTDLARIITLDSVLCPPVVHVESSSDWQFVAQEEFMLDFYNNLDFVLKRVAGHRPSVVLAVRRDPSADDVSGFEHPDFEFAGFDVMDSQFIASALLNGHRFPGVFKVSELSRESGLLTSRKRAFFIRDALRQGYPDREEAKCHVWAVWRHLGTGNGA
;
A
#
# COMPACT_ATOMS: atom_id res chain seq x y z
N MET A 1 5.99 -15.65 2.33
CA MET A 1 5.86 -15.53 0.85
C MET A 1 5.60 -14.07 0.55
N TYR A 2 6.21 -13.51 -0.50
CA TYR A 2 5.96 -12.17 -1.00
C TYR A 2 5.00 -12.26 -2.17
N TYR A 3 4.18 -11.24 -2.32
CA TYR A 3 3.25 -11.10 -3.44
C TYR A 3 3.58 -9.82 -4.19
N TYR A 4 3.14 -9.75 -5.44
CA TYR A 4 3.31 -8.59 -6.31
C TYR A 4 1.95 -8.07 -6.74
N THR A 5 1.84 -6.75 -6.84
CA THR A 5 0.67 -6.07 -7.37
C THR A 5 1.11 -4.78 -8.07
N ALA A 6 0.19 -4.11 -8.75
CA ALA A 6 0.45 -2.81 -9.34
C ALA A 6 -0.72 -1.87 -9.08
N ILE A 7 -0.40 -0.66 -8.70
CA ILE A 7 -1.35 0.40 -8.35
C ILE A 7 -1.12 1.64 -9.21
N GLU A 8 -2.14 2.47 -9.37
CA GLU A 8 -1.99 3.80 -9.96
C GLU A 8 -1.07 4.67 -9.08
N ARG A 9 -0.21 5.46 -9.73
CA ARG A 9 0.64 6.43 -9.05
C ARG A 9 -0.19 7.58 -8.50
N PHE A 10 0.09 7.98 -7.25
CA PHE A 10 -0.57 9.12 -6.62
C PHE A 10 0.46 10.09 -6.03
N ASP A 11 0.66 11.21 -6.70
CA ASP A 11 1.61 12.27 -6.36
C ASP A 11 1.18 13.62 -6.98
N SER A 12 2.09 14.59 -7.03
CA SER A 12 1.81 15.95 -7.54
C SER A 12 1.30 15.99 -8.98
N ASP A 13 1.58 14.99 -9.80
CA ASP A 13 1.10 14.92 -11.20
C ASP A 13 -0.43 14.71 -11.27
N ASN A 14 -1.05 14.29 -10.16
CA ASN A 14 -2.52 14.20 -10.04
C ASN A 14 -3.21 15.56 -9.77
N GLY A 15 -2.46 16.68 -9.80
CA GLY A 15 -2.99 18.04 -9.80
C GLY A 15 -3.88 18.38 -8.61
N GLU A 16 -5.11 18.81 -8.86
CA GLU A 16 -6.04 19.24 -7.82
C GLU A 16 -6.43 18.10 -6.86
N ARG A 17 -6.54 16.87 -7.36
CA ARG A 17 -6.84 15.70 -6.52
C ARG A 17 -5.75 15.50 -5.46
N TRP A 18 -4.48 15.60 -5.85
CA TRP A 18 -3.34 15.55 -4.95
C TRP A 18 -3.35 16.67 -3.92
N THR A 19 -3.47 17.90 -4.40
CA THR A 19 -3.46 19.10 -3.54
C THR A 19 -4.61 19.09 -2.55
N GLY A 20 -5.81 18.71 -2.98
CA GLY A 20 -6.98 18.58 -2.12
C GLY A 20 -6.80 17.52 -1.05
N TYR A 21 -6.29 16.34 -1.44
CA TYR A 21 -6.09 15.22 -0.54
C TYR A 21 -5.01 15.49 0.51
N THR A 22 -3.82 16.00 0.10
CA THR A 22 -2.72 16.27 1.03
C THR A 22 -3.05 17.38 2.02
N ARG A 23 -3.86 18.37 1.61
CA ARG A 23 -4.40 19.39 2.49
C ARG A 23 -5.38 18.79 3.50
N TRP A 24 -6.31 17.94 3.05
CA TRP A 24 -7.25 17.27 3.94
C TRP A 24 -6.54 16.35 4.93
N LEU A 25 -5.52 15.61 4.50
CA LEU A 25 -4.67 14.77 5.34
C LEU A 25 -3.83 15.60 6.35
N GLY A 26 -3.60 16.90 6.07
CA GLY A 26 -2.70 17.74 6.86
C GLY A 26 -1.21 17.50 6.61
N ARG A 27 -0.86 16.96 5.43
CA ARG A 27 0.51 16.59 5.03
C ARG A 27 0.84 17.05 3.60
N THR A 28 0.94 18.36 3.43
CA THR A 28 1.28 18.97 2.13
C THR A 28 2.75 18.79 1.72
N ASP A 29 3.57 18.22 2.60
CA ASP A 29 5.00 17.97 2.40
C ASP A 29 5.31 16.57 1.85
N LEU A 30 4.29 15.75 1.57
CA LEU A 30 4.46 14.43 0.97
C LEU A 30 4.97 14.53 -0.47
N ALA A 31 5.93 13.70 -0.84
CA ALA A 31 6.40 13.56 -2.22
C ALA A 31 5.44 12.70 -3.05
N ARG A 32 4.91 11.65 -2.44
CA ARG A 32 3.93 10.71 -3.04
C ARG A 32 3.21 9.95 -1.95
N ILE A 33 2.18 9.21 -2.35
CA ILE A 33 1.53 8.20 -1.53
C ILE A 33 1.65 6.85 -2.22
N ILE A 34 2.12 5.86 -1.46
CA ILE A 34 2.19 4.45 -1.84
C ILE A 34 1.33 3.70 -0.83
N THR A 35 0.23 3.11 -1.27
CA THR A 35 -0.70 2.42 -0.37
C THR A 35 -1.42 1.30 -1.10
N LEU A 36 -1.90 0.34 -0.34
CA LEU A 36 -2.80 -0.70 -0.83
C LEU A 36 -4.28 -0.28 -0.76
N ASP A 37 -4.57 0.98 -0.40
CA ASP A 37 -5.89 1.59 -0.44
C ASP A 37 -6.35 1.72 -1.90
N SER A 38 -7.26 0.86 -2.33
CA SER A 38 -7.71 0.76 -3.71
C SER A 38 -8.57 1.95 -4.16
N VAL A 39 -9.11 2.71 -3.22
CA VAL A 39 -9.87 3.95 -3.53
C VAL A 39 -8.91 5.09 -3.85
N LEU A 40 -7.79 5.16 -3.14
CA LEU A 40 -6.80 6.21 -3.35
C LEU A 40 -5.83 5.87 -4.48
N CYS A 41 -5.34 4.64 -4.50
CA CYS A 41 -4.41 4.10 -5.49
C CYS A 41 -5.02 2.84 -6.14
N PRO A 42 -5.93 2.99 -7.12
CA PRO A 42 -6.60 1.86 -7.76
C PRO A 42 -5.63 0.84 -8.36
N PRO A 43 -5.96 -0.45 -8.33
CA PRO A 43 -5.16 -1.47 -8.99
C PRO A 43 -5.15 -1.28 -10.50
N VAL A 44 -4.01 -1.59 -11.12
CA VAL A 44 -3.80 -1.46 -12.59
C VAL A 44 -3.87 -2.83 -13.27
N VAL A 45 -3.55 -3.88 -12.52
CA VAL A 45 -3.58 -5.26 -13.01
C VAL A 45 -4.71 -6.00 -12.33
N HIS A 46 -5.55 -6.63 -13.11
CA HIS A 46 -6.67 -7.45 -12.65
C HIS A 46 -6.61 -8.85 -13.24
N VAL A 47 -7.22 -9.80 -12.57
CA VAL A 47 -7.48 -11.14 -13.10
C VAL A 47 -8.47 -11.02 -14.26
N GLU A 48 -8.03 -11.40 -15.46
CA GLU A 48 -8.88 -11.36 -16.65
C GLU A 48 -9.66 -12.66 -16.86
N SER A 49 -9.16 -13.77 -16.30
CA SER A 49 -9.82 -15.08 -16.41
C SER A 49 -9.46 -15.99 -15.24
N SER A 50 -10.34 -16.95 -14.96
CA SER A 50 -10.10 -17.99 -13.95
C SER A 50 -8.94 -18.94 -14.30
N SER A 51 -8.42 -18.88 -15.51
CA SER A 51 -7.24 -19.65 -15.96
C SER A 51 -5.91 -18.94 -15.69
N ASP A 52 -5.93 -17.75 -15.09
CA ASP A 52 -4.71 -17.03 -14.75
C ASP A 52 -4.04 -17.63 -13.52
N TRP A 53 -3.28 -18.69 -13.76
CA TRP A 53 -2.63 -19.51 -12.74
C TRP A 53 -1.58 -18.75 -11.91
N GLN A 54 -1.21 -17.55 -12.30
CA GLN A 54 -0.27 -16.69 -11.57
C GLN A 54 -0.95 -15.86 -10.50
N PHE A 55 -2.26 -15.81 -10.53
CA PHE A 55 -3.05 -15.23 -9.47
C PHE A 55 -2.94 -16.07 -8.19
N VAL A 56 -2.65 -15.46 -7.06
CA VAL A 56 -2.40 -16.15 -5.79
C VAL A 56 -3.51 -15.95 -4.78
N ALA A 57 -4.02 -14.74 -4.68
CA ALA A 57 -5.05 -14.40 -3.73
C ALA A 57 -5.89 -13.24 -4.24
N GLN A 58 -7.19 -13.38 -4.12
CA GLN A 58 -8.15 -12.31 -4.15
C GLN A 58 -8.69 -12.19 -2.75
N GLU A 59 -8.20 -11.23 -1.99
CA GLU A 59 -8.78 -10.93 -0.70
C GLU A 59 -9.91 -9.94 -0.94
N GLU A 60 -11.11 -10.50 -1.05
CA GLU A 60 -12.40 -9.81 -1.11
C GLU A 60 -12.41 -8.49 -1.93
N PHE A 61 -12.11 -8.59 -3.24
CA PHE A 61 -12.64 -7.72 -4.28
C PHE A 61 -11.87 -6.49 -4.75
N MET A 62 -10.85 -5.99 -4.06
CA MET A 62 -10.32 -4.68 -4.45
C MET A 62 -8.86 -4.70 -4.92
N LEU A 63 -8.09 -5.76 -4.63
CA LEU A 63 -6.69 -5.84 -5.03
C LEU A 63 -6.29 -7.29 -5.34
N ASP A 64 -5.71 -7.50 -6.51
CA ASP A 64 -5.20 -8.80 -6.93
C ASP A 64 -3.72 -8.94 -6.61
N PHE A 65 -3.33 -10.09 -6.06
CA PHE A 65 -1.96 -10.41 -5.72
C PHE A 65 -1.44 -11.58 -6.55
N TYR A 66 -0.21 -11.44 -7.04
CA TYR A 66 0.44 -12.40 -7.92
C TYR A 66 1.74 -12.91 -7.29
N ASN A 67 2.13 -14.14 -7.61
CA ASN A 67 3.38 -14.73 -7.16
C ASN A 67 4.54 -14.54 -8.17
N ASN A 68 4.27 -13.89 -9.29
CA ASN A 68 5.21 -13.73 -10.39
C ASN A 68 5.37 -12.25 -10.76
N LEU A 69 6.57 -11.71 -10.53
CA LEU A 69 6.90 -10.32 -10.85
C LEU A 69 6.86 -10.04 -12.35
N ASP A 70 7.43 -10.95 -13.17
CA ASP A 70 7.49 -10.76 -14.63
C ASP A 70 6.10 -10.67 -15.25
N PHE A 71 5.15 -11.42 -14.70
CA PHE A 71 3.74 -11.32 -15.09
C PHE A 71 3.20 -9.93 -14.84
N VAL A 72 3.38 -9.39 -13.62
CA VAL A 72 2.91 -8.04 -13.28
C VAL A 72 3.58 -6.98 -14.13
N LEU A 73 4.91 -7.05 -14.31
CA LEU A 73 5.67 -6.10 -15.13
C LEU A 73 5.19 -6.09 -16.59
N LYS A 74 4.91 -7.25 -17.17
CA LYS A 74 4.36 -7.36 -18.53
C LYS A 74 2.97 -6.73 -18.65
N ARG A 75 2.14 -6.89 -17.63
CA ARG A 75 0.76 -6.35 -17.62
C ARG A 75 0.72 -4.84 -17.47
N VAL A 76 1.65 -4.24 -16.72
CA VAL A 76 1.72 -2.78 -16.58
C VAL A 76 2.40 -2.08 -17.76
N ALA A 77 3.10 -2.80 -18.62
CA ALA A 77 3.76 -2.23 -19.76
C ALA A 77 2.74 -1.56 -20.71
N GLY A 78 2.87 -0.24 -20.89
CA GLY A 78 1.97 0.56 -21.72
C GLY A 78 0.70 1.05 -21.04
N HIS A 79 0.50 0.76 -19.75
CA HIS A 79 -0.57 1.35 -18.96
C HIS A 79 -0.19 2.74 -18.40
N ARG A 80 -1.18 3.40 -17.77
CA ARG A 80 -1.00 4.69 -17.07
C ARG A 80 0.16 4.64 -16.08
N PRO A 81 0.70 5.80 -15.66
CA PRO A 81 1.73 5.82 -14.63
C PRO A 81 1.35 4.95 -13.45
N SER A 82 2.07 3.87 -13.26
CA SER A 82 1.80 2.84 -12.26
C SER A 82 3.03 2.57 -11.42
N VAL A 83 2.81 2.07 -10.22
CA VAL A 83 3.87 1.61 -9.30
C VAL A 83 3.67 0.13 -9.06
N VAL A 84 4.68 -0.68 -9.37
CA VAL A 84 4.70 -2.11 -9.02
C VAL A 84 5.22 -2.24 -7.60
N LEU A 85 4.50 -3.04 -6.82
CA LEU A 85 4.79 -3.28 -5.42
C LEU A 85 5.09 -4.76 -5.18
N ALA A 86 6.06 -5.03 -4.31
CA ALA A 86 6.17 -6.28 -3.60
C ALA A 86 5.62 -6.07 -2.19
N VAL A 87 4.83 -7.02 -1.68
CA VAL A 87 4.16 -6.87 -0.39
C VAL A 87 4.23 -8.13 0.45
N ARG A 88 4.18 -7.95 1.77
CA ARG A 88 4.14 -9.04 2.75
C ARG A 88 3.16 -8.70 3.86
N ARG A 89 2.16 -9.57 4.08
CA ARG A 89 1.19 -9.42 5.17
C ARG A 89 1.77 -9.86 6.50
N ASP A 90 1.50 -9.09 7.55
CA ASP A 90 1.92 -9.32 8.95
C ASP A 90 3.39 -9.77 9.07
N PRO A 91 4.35 -8.99 8.52
CA PRO A 91 5.74 -9.42 8.37
C PRO A 91 6.43 -9.58 9.72
N SER A 92 7.29 -10.60 9.84
CA SER A 92 8.30 -10.66 10.89
C SER A 92 9.41 -9.62 10.64
N ALA A 93 10.34 -9.46 11.57
CA ALA A 93 11.52 -8.62 11.34
C ALA A 93 12.39 -9.21 10.22
N ASP A 94 12.55 -10.53 10.24
CA ASP A 94 13.36 -11.27 9.27
C ASP A 94 12.74 -11.22 7.85
N ASP A 95 11.40 -11.21 7.74
CA ASP A 95 10.75 -11.00 6.45
C ASP A 95 11.13 -9.64 5.84
N VAL A 96 11.27 -8.59 6.66
CA VAL A 96 11.61 -7.26 6.15
C VAL A 96 13.07 -7.16 5.74
N SER A 97 13.99 -7.68 6.57
CA SER A 97 15.43 -7.66 6.29
C SER A 97 15.86 -8.68 5.24
N GLY A 98 15.08 -9.76 5.06
CA GLY A 98 15.38 -10.83 4.12
C GLY A 98 14.83 -10.63 2.70
N PHE A 99 14.13 -9.51 2.43
CA PHE A 99 13.73 -9.18 1.06
C PHE A 99 14.87 -8.46 0.35
N GLU A 100 15.68 -9.23 -0.37
CA GLU A 100 16.80 -8.73 -1.16
C GLU A 100 16.47 -8.84 -2.66
N HIS A 101 15.97 -7.75 -3.23
CA HIS A 101 15.73 -7.64 -4.67
C HIS A 101 16.30 -6.31 -5.17
N PRO A 102 17.25 -6.30 -6.14
CA PRO A 102 17.98 -5.10 -6.53
C PRO A 102 17.09 -4.00 -7.13
N ASP A 103 15.96 -4.40 -7.70
CA ASP A 103 15.04 -3.47 -8.35
C ASP A 103 13.96 -2.93 -7.41
N PHE A 104 14.00 -3.27 -6.12
CA PHE A 104 13.04 -2.80 -5.15
C PHE A 104 13.69 -2.02 -4.02
N GLU A 105 13.00 -1.00 -3.55
CA GLU A 105 13.33 -0.30 -2.30
C GLU A 105 12.18 -0.45 -1.29
N PHE A 106 12.53 -0.52 -0.02
CA PHE A 106 11.55 -0.56 1.06
C PHE A 106 10.83 0.78 1.18
N ALA A 107 9.52 0.80 0.97
CA ALA A 107 8.69 2.00 1.04
C ALA A 107 8.14 2.26 2.45
N GLY A 108 7.89 1.19 3.23
CA GLY A 108 7.35 1.31 4.59
C GLY A 108 6.31 0.25 4.92
N PHE A 109 5.53 0.55 5.97
CA PHE A 109 4.44 -0.30 6.44
C PHE A 109 3.11 0.41 6.28
N ASP A 110 2.14 -0.26 5.66
CA ASP A 110 0.75 0.14 5.63
C ASP A 110 -0.07 -0.62 6.69
N VAL A 111 -1.18 -0.06 7.10
CA VAL A 111 -2.16 -0.72 7.99
C VAL A 111 -3.50 -0.70 7.28
N MET A 112 -3.81 -1.81 6.62
CA MET A 112 -4.96 -1.94 5.72
C MET A 112 -6.07 -2.77 6.34
N ASP A 113 -7.32 -2.39 6.05
CA ASP A 113 -8.46 -3.26 6.29
C ASP A 113 -8.38 -4.54 5.43
N SER A 114 -9.21 -5.52 5.72
CA SER A 114 -9.21 -6.81 5.01
C SER A 114 -9.73 -6.72 3.58
N GLN A 115 -10.40 -5.63 3.22
CA GLN A 115 -11.01 -5.43 1.91
C GLN A 115 -10.17 -4.52 0.98
N PHE A 116 -9.08 -3.95 1.46
CA PHE A 116 -8.24 -2.99 0.75
C PHE A 116 -8.97 -1.73 0.27
N ILE A 117 -10.04 -1.34 0.98
CA ILE A 117 -10.82 -0.14 0.67
C ILE A 117 -10.17 1.08 1.29
N ALA A 118 -9.62 0.95 2.51
CA ALA A 118 -9.07 2.08 3.24
C ALA A 118 -7.83 1.73 4.07
N SER A 119 -6.77 2.52 3.89
CA SER A 119 -5.65 2.53 4.81
C SER A 119 -6.04 3.27 6.09
N ALA A 120 -5.84 2.63 7.24
CA ALA A 120 -6.05 3.26 8.53
C ALA A 120 -5.11 4.46 8.74
N LEU A 121 -3.93 4.44 8.13
CA LEU A 121 -2.95 5.52 8.21
C LEU A 121 -3.41 6.77 7.45
N LEU A 122 -3.96 6.57 6.27
CA LEU A 122 -4.39 7.64 5.37
C LEU A 122 -5.79 8.16 5.73
N ASN A 123 -6.49 7.48 6.62
CA ASN A 123 -7.77 7.88 7.19
C ASN A 123 -7.68 8.14 8.71
N GLY A 124 -6.49 8.46 9.20
CA GLY A 124 -6.17 8.47 10.63
C GLY A 124 -6.93 9.46 11.50
N HIS A 125 -7.48 10.54 10.91
CA HIS A 125 -8.37 11.45 11.66
C HIS A 125 -9.68 10.77 12.09
N ARG A 126 -10.04 9.60 11.55
CA ARG A 126 -11.14 8.75 12.02
C ARG A 126 -10.80 8.02 13.34
N PHE A 127 -9.52 7.99 13.72
CA PHE A 127 -8.98 7.27 14.88
C PHE A 127 -8.15 8.19 15.77
N PRO A 128 -8.75 9.21 16.39
CA PRO A 128 -8.03 10.19 17.19
C PRO A 128 -7.26 9.53 18.33
N GLY A 129 -5.99 9.89 18.49
CA GLY A 129 -5.13 9.37 19.56
C GLY A 129 -4.42 8.06 19.25
N VAL A 130 -4.76 7.36 18.17
CA VAL A 130 -4.08 6.11 17.80
C VAL A 130 -2.72 6.39 17.19
N PHE A 131 -2.63 7.36 16.25
CA PHE A 131 -1.36 7.81 15.69
C PHE A 131 -1.45 9.26 15.21
N LYS A 132 -0.29 9.83 14.87
CA LYS A 132 -0.19 11.17 14.29
C LYS A 132 0.22 11.08 12.83
N VAL A 133 -0.41 11.83 11.97
CA VAL A 133 -0.09 11.87 10.53
C VAL A 133 1.37 12.31 10.28
N SER A 134 1.98 13.06 11.21
CA SER A 134 3.39 13.42 11.17
C SER A 134 4.36 12.23 11.30
N GLU A 135 3.88 11.06 11.70
CA GLU A 135 4.67 9.82 11.76
C GLU A 135 4.88 9.17 10.38
N LEU A 136 4.09 9.57 9.38
CA LEU A 136 4.20 9.04 8.03
C LEU A 136 5.48 9.56 7.34
N SER A 137 6.14 8.71 6.58
CA SER A 137 7.26 9.07 5.72
C SER A 137 6.82 10.09 4.68
N ARG A 138 7.65 11.11 4.43
CA ARG A 138 7.43 12.09 3.35
C ARG A 138 7.51 11.46 1.97
N GLU A 139 8.33 10.42 1.81
CA GLU A 139 8.62 9.79 0.52
C GLU A 139 7.55 8.80 0.08
N SER A 140 6.73 8.28 1.01
CA SER A 140 5.79 7.21 0.69
C SER A 140 4.40 7.35 1.31
N GLY A 141 4.25 8.20 2.33
CA GLY A 141 3.02 8.23 3.12
C GLY A 141 2.81 7.01 4.04
N LEU A 142 3.83 6.17 4.21
CA LEU A 142 3.80 4.97 5.03
C LEU A 142 4.59 5.14 6.33
N LEU A 143 4.39 4.23 7.29
CA LEU A 143 5.21 4.16 8.50
C LEU A 143 6.58 3.52 8.19
N THR A 144 7.64 4.04 8.80
CA THR A 144 8.98 3.44 8.70
C THR A 144 9.22 2.38 9.77
N SER A 145 8.44 2.38 10.84
CA SER A 145 8.62 1.48 12.00
C SER A 145 7.62 0.33 11.99
N ARG A 146 8.11 -0.91 11.86
CA ARG A 146 7.33 -2.13 12.01
C ARG A 146 6.61 -2.17 13.37
N LYS A 147 7.34 -1.91 14.46
CA LYS A 147 6.79 -1.91 15.82
C LYS A 147 5.61 -0.95 15.94
N ARG A 148 5.71 0.23 15.32
CA ARG A 148 4.67 1.25 15.35
C ARG A 148 3.44 0.82 14.54
N ALA A 149 3.63 0.20 13.37
CA ALA A 149 2.54 -0.32 12.55
C ALA A 149 1.72 -1.37 13.29
N PHE A 150 2.39 -2.34 13.93
CA PHE A 150 1.72 -3.36 14.73
C PHE A 150 1.01 -2.78 15.95
N PHE A 151 1.60 -1.79 16.62
CA PHE A 151 0.95 -1.08 17.72
C PHE A 151 -0.36 -0.40 17.27
N ILE A 152 -0.35 0.27 16.11
CA ILE A 152 -1.55 0.91 15.56
C ILE A 152 -2.61 -0.13 15.24
N ARG A 153 -2.26 -1.22 14.55
CA ARG A 153 -3.18 -2.33 14.28
C ARG A 153 -3.85 -2.84 15.57
N ASP A 154 -3.06 -3.09 16.60
CA ASP A 154 -3.57 -3.65 17.86
C ASP A 154 -4.43 -2.64 18.61
N ALA A 155 -4.08 -1.35 18.58
CA ALA A 155 -4.90 -0.27 19.14
C ALA A 155 -6.25 -0.12 18.42
N LEU A 156 -6.27 -0.28 17.08
CA LEU A 156 -7.52 -0.27 16.31
C LEU A 156 -8.41 -1.46 16.68
N ARG A 157 -7.85 -2.67 16.79
CA ARG A 157 -8.57 -3.87 17.18
C ARG A 157 -9.19 -3.77 18.57
N GLN A 158 -8.48 -3.13 19.51
CA GLN A 158 -8.95 -2.96 20.89
C GLN A 158 -9.93 -1.80 21.04
N GLY A 159 -9.64 -0.67 20.39
CA GLY A 159 -10.41 0.56 20.57
C GLY A 159 -11.67 0.65 19.71
N TYR A 160 -11.70 -0.09 18.60
CA TYR A 160 -12.78 0.00 17.60
C TYR A 160 -13.23 -1.38 17.09
N PRO A 161 -13.54 -2.35 17.99
CA PRO A 161 -13.76 -3.76 17.61
C PRO A 161 -14.92 -3.97 16.61
N ASP A 162 -15.91 -3.07 16.61
CA ASP A 162 -17.09 -3.15 15.76
C ASP A 162 -16.89 -2.51 14.37
N ARG A 163 -15.72 -1.95 14.10
CA ARG A 163 -15.40 -1.35 12.80
C ARG A 163 -14.64 -2.31 11.92
N GLU A 164 -14.78 -2.15 10.62
CA GLU A 164 -14.03 -2.96 9.63
C GLU A 164 -12.53 -2.79 9.77
N GLU A 165 -12.08 -1.59 10.13
CA GLU A 165 -10.66 -1.29 10.40
C GLU A 165 -10.08 -2.10 11.57
N ALA A 166 -10.92 -2.67 12.44
CA ALA A 166 -10.45 -3.62 13.47
C ALA A 166 -9.94 -4.94 12.87
N LYS A 167 -10.36 -5.28 11.65
CA LYS A 167 -9.87 -6.45 10.90
C LYS A 167 -8.63 -6.14 10.07
N CYS A 168 -7.93 -5.04 10.35
CA CYS A 168 -6.77 -4.63 9.60
C CYS A 168 -5.55 -5.54 9.81
N HIS A 169 -4.67 -5.53 8.81
CA HIS A 169 -3.37 -6.19 8.81
C HIS A 169 -2.25 -5.16 8.59
N VAL A 170 -1.05 -5.49 9.07
CA VAL A 170 0.15 -4.74 8.72
C VAL A 170 0.72 -5.32 7.43
N TRP A 171 1.01 -4.44 6.48
CA TRP A 171 1.64 -4.80 5.23
C TRP A 171 2.99 -4.13 5.12
N ALA A 172 4.06 -4.92 4.94
CA ALA A 172 5.34 -4.38 4.47
C ALA A 172 5.25 -4.19 2.96
N VAL A 173 5.72 -3.04 2.48
CA VAL A 173 5.59 -2.60 1.10
C VAL A 173 6.97 -2.21 0.57
N TRP A 174 7.35 -2.77 -0.57
CA TRP A 174 8.52 -2.40 -1.36
C TRP A 174 8.06 -1.88 -2.72
N ARG A 175 8.69 -0.83 -3.20
CA ARG A 175 8.41 -0.21 -4.49
C ARG A 175 9.45 -0.62 -5.51
N HIS A 176 9.03 -1.01 -6.70
CA HIS A 176 9.92 -1.27 -7.84
C HIS A 176 10.48 0.05 -8.40
N LEU A 177 11.81 0.11 -8.55
CA LEU A 177 12.53 1.33 -8.93
C LEU A 177 12.35 1.71 -10.42
N GLY A 178 12.13 0.71 -11.27
CA GLY A 178 11.94 0.91 -12.72
C GLY A 178 10.52 1.30 -13.14
N THR A 179 9.54 1.31 -12.19
CA THR A 179 8.16 1.71 -12.46
C THR A 179 7.83 3.02 -11.75
N GLY A 180 7.11 3.90 -12.42
CA GLY A 180 6.75 5.22 -11.86
C GLY A 180 7.71 6.37 -12.21
N ASN A 181 8.80 6.11 -12.93
CA ASN A 181 9.73 7.13 -13.44
C ASN A 181 9.52 7.37 -14.95
N GLY A 182 8.31 7.25 -15.45
CA GLY A 182 7.97 7.69 -16.80
C GLY A 182 8.18 9.20 -16.91
N ALA A 183 9.13 9.60 -17.75
CA ALA A 183 9.37 10.98 -18.14
C ALA A 183 8.18 11.57 -18.86
#